data_39efa0f824d67a553ad931f1e83983bd
#
_entry.id   39efa0f824d67a553ad931f1e83983bd
#
_cell.length_a   1.000
_cell.length_b   1.000
_cell.length_c   1.000
_cell.angle_alpha   90.00
_cell.angle_beta   90.00
_cell.angle_gamma   90.00
#
_symmetry.space_group_name_H-M   'P 1'
#
loop_
_entity.id
_entity.type
_entity.pdbx_description
1 polymer ?
#
loop_
_entity_poly.entity_id
_entity_poly.type
_entity_poly.pdbx_seq_one_letter_code
_entity_poly.pdbx_strand_id
1 'polypeptide(L)'
;MNPNTLKIGIATAEEFRTLTRAIAQREKGRDGDEPKVWFESLQSAAQVLGGENKKLLQTILDRHPASIKELEEITGRKSSSLSRTLKTMERYGIVSLTKVKNQVKPEVKATEFHIEFGLDRRSA
;
A
#
# COMPACT_ATOMS: atom_id res chain seq x y z
N MET A 1 14.40 12.81 1.48
CA MET A 1 13.36 11.78 1.55
C MET A 1 12.90 11.37 0.17
N ASN A 2 12.78 10.09 -0.05
CA ASN A 2 12.32 9.56 -1.32
C ASN A 2 10.83 9.91 -1.50
N PRO A 3 10.47 10.63 -2.57
CA PRO A 3 9.05 10.98 -2.76
C PRO A 3 8.14 9.79 -3.00
N ASN A 4 8.71 8.63 -3.30
CA ASN A 4 7.93 7.43 -3.53
C ASN A 4 7.88 6.52 -2.30
N THR A 5 8.24 7.03 -1.14
CA THR A 5 8.18 6.29 0.11
C THR A 5 6.78 6.37 0.69
N LEU A 6 6.26 5.23 1.07
CA LEU A 6 4.95 5.15 1.72
C LEU A 6 5.15 4.71 3.16
N LYS A 7 4.71 5.52 4.09
CA LYS A 7 4.81 5.19 5.51
C LYS A 7 3.53 4.50 5.95
N ILE A 8 3.68 3.33 6.54
CA ILE A 8 2.57 2.45 6.90
C ILE A 8 2.55 2.27 8.41
N GLY A 9 1.38 2.44 9.01
CA GLY A 9 1.20 2.16 10.42
C GLY A 9 0.46 0.85 10.62
N ILE A 10 0.66 0.26 11.78
CA ILE A 10 -0.03 -0.98 12.14
C ILE A 10 -0.86 -0.68 13.39
N ALA A 11 -2.18 -0.89 13.27
CA ALA A 11 -3.07 -0.66 14.40
C ALA A 11 -4.39 -1.36 14.15
N THR A 12 -4.92 -1.98 15.20
CA THR A 12 -6.27 -2.51 15.12
C THR A 12 -7.26 -1.34 14.99
N ALA A 13 -8.51 -1.67 14.66
CA ALA A 13 -9.53 -0.62 14.53
C ALA A 13 -9.66 0.17 15.83
N GLU A 14 -9.60 -0.54 16.95
CA GLU A 14 -9.73 0.12 18.26
C GLU A 14 -8.51 1.00 18.54
N GLU A 15 -7.33 0.47 18.28
CA GLU A 15 -6.11 1.26 18.46
C GLU A 15 -6.11 2.47 17.54
N PHE A 16 -6.61 2.28 16.34
CA PHE A 16 -6.62 3.36 15.36
C PHE A 16 -7.55 4.50 15.82
N ARG A 17 -8.70 4.17 16.40
CA ARG A 17 -9.60 5.20 16.89
C ARG A 17 -8.94 6.01 17.99
N THR A 18 -8.25 5.34 18.91
CA THR A 18 -7.53 6.03 19.98
C THR A 18 -6.44 6.90 19.43
N LEU A 19 -5.68 6.37 18.49
CA LEU A 19 -4.57 7.09 17.90
C LEU A 19 -5.05 8.31 17.11
N THR A 20 -6.13 8.14 16.36
CA THR A 20 -6.68 9.24 15.59
C THR A 20 -7.10 10.38 16.48
N ARG A 21 -7.72 10.05 17.62
CA ARG A 21 -8.13 11.07 18.56
C ARG A 21 -6.93 11.81 19.13
N ALA A 22 -5.87 11.08 19.45
CA ALA A 22 -4.66 11.70 19.98
C ALA A 22 -4.02 12.61 18.95
N ILE A 23 -4.00 12.18 17.69
CA ILE A 23 -3.43 12.99 16.61
C ILE A 23 -4.24 14.26 16.43
N ALA A 24 -5.56 14.15 16.48
CA ALA A 24 -6.42 15.31 16.30
C ALA A 24 -6.19 16.36 17.39
N GLN A 25 -5.88 15.90 18.61
CA GLN A 25 -5.68 16.83 19.72
C GLN A 25 -4.37 17.58 19.63
N ARG A 26 -3.42 17.09 18.88
CA ARG A 26 -2.14 17.78 18.72
C ARG A 26 -1.78 17.93 17.27
N GLU A 27 -2.77 18.10 16.45
CA GLU A 27 -2.54 18.14 15.02
C GLU A 27 -1.73 19.33 14.58
N LYS A 28 -1.80 20.40 15.34
CA LYS A 28 -1.05 21.59 14.95
C LYS A 28 0.42 21.30 15.11
N GLY A 29 1.19 21.56 14.11
CA GLY A 29 2.61 21.32 14.18
C GLY A 29 3.04 19.94 13.73
N ARG A 30 2.12 19.07 13.40
CA ARG A 30 2.51 17.81 12.80
C ARG A 30 3.00 18.07 11.39
N ASP A 31 4.01 17.37 11.01
CA ASP A 31 4.68 17.68 9.75
C ASP A 31 4.62 16.54 8.74
N GLY A 32 3.72 15.63 8.91
CA GLY A 32 3.60 14.56 7.97
C GLY A 32 4.42 13.33 8.29
N ASP A 33 4.94 13.25 9.49
CA ASP A 33 5.62 12.03 9.93
C ASP A 33 4.65 10.89 10.18
N GLU A 34 3.38 11.19 10.25
CA GLU A 34 2.40 10.15 10.50
C GLU A 34 2.30 9.21 9.31
N PRO A 35 1.96 7.94 9.57
CA PRO A 35 1.71 7.02 8.47
C PRO A 35 0.56 7.52 7.59
N LYS A 36 0.69 7.27 6.31
CA LYS A 36 -0.34 7.64 5.34
C LYS A 36 -1.42 6.59 5.22
N VAL A 37 -1.08 5.34 5.47
CA VAL A 37 -2.05 4.26 5.42
C VAL A 37 -1.85 3.37 6.64
N TRP A 38 -2.90 2.63 6.97
CA TRP A 38 -2.88 1.79 8.15
C TRP A 38 -3.33 0.40 7.82
N PHE A 39 -2.62 -0.58 8.34
CA PHE A 39 -3.02 -1.98 8.26
C PHE A 39 -3.43 -2.46 9.63
N GLU A 40 -4.36 -3.39 9.66
CA GLU A 40 -4.90 -3.90 10.89
C GLU A 40 -3.88 -4.73 11.68
N SER A 41 -2.96 -5.36 10.98
CA SER A 41 -1.93 -6.18 11.61
C SER A 41 -0.70 -6.20 10.73
N LEU A 42 0.41 -6.54 11.35
CA LEU A 42 1.65 -6.72 10.60
C LEU A 42 1.50 -7.84 9.57
N GLN A 43 0.72 -8.87 9.94
CA GLN A 43 0.49 -9.98 9.04
C GLN A 43 -0.27 -9.53 7.79
N SER A 44 -1.28 -8.68 7.94
CA SER A 44 -2.02 -8.22 6.78
C SER A 44 -1.15 -7.36 5.88
N ALA A 45 -0.26 -6.55 6.46
CA ALA A 45 0.67 -5.78 5.65
C ALA A 45 1.61 -6.70 4.87
N ALA A 46 2.08 -7.76 5.52
CA ALA A 46 2.95 -8.73 4.85
C ALA A 46 2.24 -9.44 3.73
N GLN A 47 0.96 -9.72 3.90
CA GLN A 47 0.20 -10.38 2.84
C GLN A 47 0.06 -9.52 1.60
N VAL A 48 -0.09 -8.22 1.79
CA VAL A 48 -0.25 -7.32 0.65
C VAL A 48 1.08 -7.02 -0.03
N LEU A 49 2.15 -6.91 0.75
CA LEU A 49 3.42 -6.44 0.22
C LEU A 49 4.45 -7.53 -0.02
N GLY A 50 4.27 -8.72 0.54
CA GLY A 50 5.31 -9.74 0.48
C GLY A 50 5.09 -10.77 -0.60
N GLY A 51 6.08 -11.65 -0.73
CA GLY A 51 5.96 -12.81 -1.59
C GLY A 51 5.70 -12.46 -3.05
N GLU A 52 4.70 -13.12 -3.60
CA GLU A 52 4.37 -12.93 -5.00
C GLU A 52 3.90 -11.52 -5.32
N ASN A 53 3.35 -10.83 -4.33
CA ASN A 53 2.91 -9.46 -4.58
C ASN A 53 4.10 -8.52 -4.72
N LYS A 54 5.17 -8.77 -3.97
CA LYS A 54 6.38 -7.97 -4.15
C LYS A 54 6.94 -8.18 -5.56
N LYS A 55 6.92 -9.42 -6.02
CA LYS A 55 7.37 -9.71 -7.38
C LYS A 55 6.50 -9.03 -8.41
N LEU A 56 5.20 -9.00 -8.15
CA LEU A 56 4.27 -8.34 -9.05
C LEU A 56 4.58 -6.86 -9.17
N LEU A 57 4.79 -6.21 -8.03
CA LEU A 57 5.12 -4.79 -8.02
C LEU A 57 6.44 -4.54 -8.76
N GLN A 58 7.43 -5.38 -8.54
CA GLN A 58 8.69 -5.24 -9.22
C GLN A 58 8.53 -5.39 -10.73
N THR A 59 7.69 -6.33 -11.15
CA THR A 59 7.42 -6.54 -12.57
C THR A 59 6.78 -5.31 -13.19
N ILE A 60 5.79 -4.73 -12.51
CA ILE A 60 5.14 -3.53 -13.03
C ILE A 60 6.15 -2.40 -13.14
N LEU A 61 6.98 -2.26 -12.12
CA LEU A 61 7.98 -1.20 -12.10
C LEU A 61 9.01 -1.36 -13.23
N ASP A 62 9.42 -2.59 -13.50
CA ASP A 62 10.46 -2.85 -14.48
C ASP A 62 9.94 -2.92 -15.90
N ARG A 63 8.76 -3.46 -16.09
CA ARG A 63 8.25 -3.77 -17.42
C ARG A 63 7.24 -2.75 -17.94
N HIS A 64 6.69 -1.91 -17.07
CA HIS A 64 5.74 -0.86 -17.46
C HIS A 64 4.64 -1.38 -18.36
N PRO A 65 3.86 -2.38 -17.92
CA PRO A 65 2.81 -2.93 -18.76
C PRO A 65 1.76 -1.88 -19.09
N ALA A 66 1.28 -1.93 -20.31
CA ALA A 66 0.28 -0.96 -20.78
C ALA A 66 -1.11 -1.29 -20.25
N SER A 67 -1.33 -2.50 -19.78
CA SER A 67 -2.66 -2.92 -19.35
C SER A 67 -2.52 -4.10 -18.40
N ILE A 68 -3.61 -4.39 -17.67
CA ILE A 68 -3.67 -5.59 -16.84
C ILE A 68 -3.58 -6.84 -17.73
N LYS A 69 -4.14 -6.76 -18.93
CA LYS A 69 -4.07 -7.89 -19.85
C LYS A 69 -2.62 -8.20 -20.21
N GLU A 70 -1.84 -7.17 -20.48
CA GLU A 70 -0.44 -7.39 -20.78
C GLU A 70 0.30 -7.94 -19.57
N LEU A 71 -0.06 -7.46 -18.39
CA LEU A 71 0.54 -7.96 -17.17
C LEU A 71 0.21 -9.43 -16.96
N GLU A 72 -1.00 -9.82 -17.32
CA GLU A 72 -1.38 -11.22 -17.25
C GLU A 72 -0.47 -12.07 -18.14
N GLU A 73 -0.17 -11.59 -19.33
CA GLU A 73 0.71 -12.30 -20.24
C GLU A 73 2.12 -12.40 -19.71
N ILE A 74 2.58 -11.33 -19.06
CA ILE A 74 3.94 -11.31 -18.52
C ILE A 74 4.07 -12.25 -17.33
N THR A 75 3.10 -12.24 -16.43
CA THR A 75 3.20 -12.96 -15.17
C THR A 75 2.61 -14.35 -15.21
N GLY A 76 1.71 -14.62 -16.15
CA GLY A 76 0.99 -15.88 -16.17
C GLY A 76 -0.12 -15.97 -15.14
N ARG A 77 -0.39 -14.88 -14.40
CA ARG A 77 -1.46 -14.89 -13.42
C ARG A 77 -2.77 -14.49 -14.08
N LYS A 78 -3.86 -15.03 -13.54
CA LYS A 78 -5.17 -14.76 -14.11
C LYS A 78 -5.57 -13.30 -13.94
N SER A 79 -6.26 -12.77 -14.95
CA SER A 79 -6.69 -11.39 -14.95
C SER A 79 -7.56 -11.06 -13.74
N SER A 80 -8.46 -11.97 -13.36
CA SER A 80 -9.33 -11.72 -12.22
C SER A 80 -8.53 -11.64 -10.92
N SER A 81 -7.52 -12.48 -10.78
CA SER A 81 -6.66 -12.44 -9.61
C SER A 81 -5.84 -11.15 -9.56
N LEU A 82 -5.29 -10.76 -10.72
CA LEU A 82 -4.52 -9.53 -10.80
C LEU A 82 -5.39 -8.31 -10.48
N SER A 83 -6.59 -8.27 -11.03
CA SER A 83 -7.50 -7.15 -10.78
C SER A 83 -7.80 -7.01 -9.30
N ARG A 84 -8.07 -8.12 -8.63
CA ARG A 84 -8.40 -8.08 -7.20
C ARG A 84 -7.20 -7.60 -6.39
N THR A 85 -6.04 -8.15 -6.68
CA THR A 85 -4.83 -7.76 -5.96
C THR A 85 -4.50 -6.29 -6.18
N LEU A 86 -4.58 -5.84 -7.43
CA LEU A 86 -4.23 -4.47 -7.75
C LEU A 86 -5.22 -3.48 -7.17
N LYS A 87 -6.50 -3.84 -7.10
CA LYS A 87 -7.48 -2.95 -6.47
C LYS A 87 -7.22 -2.82 -4.98
N THR A 88 -6.81 -3.90 -4.34
CA THR A 88 -6.42 -3.83 -2.94
C THR A 88 -5.24 -2.88 -2.77
N MET A 89 -4.23 -3.02 -3.62
CA MET A 89 -3.06 -2.16 -3.55
C MET A 89 -3.40 -0.71 -3.84
N GLU A 90 -4.36 -0.49 -4.74
CA GLU A 90 -4.78 0.88 -5.06
C GLU A 90 -5.40 1.55 -3.85
N ARG A 91 -6.18 0.81 -3.07
CA ARG A 91 -6.79 1.38 -1.88
C ARG A 91 -5.76 1.83 -0.87
N TYR A 92 -4.61 1.19 -0.84
CA TYR A 92 -3.53 1.57 0.08
C TYR A 92 -2.55 2.57 -0.53
N GLY A 93 -2.82 3.01 -1.76
CA GLY A 93 -1.93 3.99 -2.38
C GLY A 93 -0.64 3.41 -2.91
N ILE A 94 -0.56 2.10 -3.05
CA ILE A 94 0.65 1.43 -3.52
C ILE A 94 0.76 1.51 -5.04
N VAL A 95 -0.37 1.35 -5.73
CA VAL A 95 -0.41 1.45 -7.18
C VAL A 95 -1.54 2.38 -7.57
N SER A 96 -1.50 2.86 -8.80
CA SER A 96 -2.63 3.55 -9.41
C SER A 96 -3.10 2.74 -10.60
N LEU A 97 -4.41 2.77 -10.83
CA LEU A 97 -5.02 2.09 -11.95
C LEU A 97 -5.71 3.15 -12.79
N THR A 98 -5.21 3.35 -13.98
CA THR A 98 -5.71 4.41 -14.86
C THR A 98 -6.36 3.77 -16.08
N LYS A 99 -7.57 4.19 -16.38
CA LYS A 99 -8.26 3.69 -17.56
C LYS A 99 -7.77 4.44 -18.79
N VAL A 100 -7.22 3.71 -19.75
CA VAL A 100 -6.74 4.27 -20.99
C VAL A 100 -7.46 3.55 -22.10
N LYS A 101 -8.35 4.25 -22.79
CA LYS A 101 -9.23 3.67 -23.78
C LYS A 101 -10.06 2.58 -23.09
N ASN A 102 -10.00 1.34 -23.50
CA ASN A 102 -10.76 0.29 -22.87
C ASN A 102 -9.91 -0.60 -21.99
N GLN A 103 -8.73 -0.11 -21.60
CA GLN A 103 -7.78 -0.91 -20.82
C GLN A 103 -7.44 -0.20 -19.53
N VAL A 104 -7.05 -0.98 -18.53
CA VAL A 104 -6.62 -0.44 -17.25
C VAL A 104 -5.11 -0.59 -17.14
N LYS A 105 -4.43 0.52 -16.97
CA LYS A 105 -2.97 0.54 -16.88
C LYS A 105 -2.55 0.64 -15.41
N PRO A 106 -1.79 -0.33 -14.91
CA PRO A 106 -1.29 -0.27 -13.54
C PRO A 106 0.06 0.45 -13.50
N GLU A 107 0.24 1.25 -12.46
CA GLU A 107 1.51 1.92 -12.24
C GLU A 107 1.84 1.87 -10.76
N VAL A 108 3.12 1.65 -10.45
CA VAL A 108 3.58 1.62 -9.06
C VAL A 108 3.74 3.05 -8.58
N LYS A 109 3.08 3.40 -7.48
CA LYS A 109 3.18 4.72 -6.89
C LYS A 109 4.21 4.78 -5.78
N ALA A 110 4.35 3.70 -5.02
CA ALA A 110 5.29 3.64 -3.92
C ALA A 110 6.32 2.57 -4.20
N THR A 111 7.58 2.92 -4.08
CA THR A 111 8.68 2.00 -4.33
C THR A 111 9.43 1.63 -3.07
N GLU A 112 9.17 2.33 -1.98
CA GLU A 112 9.82 2.05 -0.71
C GLU A 112 8.76 2.12 0.38
N PHE A 113 8.79 1.16 1.31
CA PHE A 113 7.76 1.05 2.34
C PHE A 113 8.42 1.07 3.70
N HIS A 114 7.96 1.98 4.55
CA HIS A 114 8.43 2.07 5.93
C HIS A 114 7.28 1.70 6.84
N ILE A 115 7.41 0.56 7.49
CA ILE A 115 6.34 0.07 8.37
C ILE A 115 6.68 0.44 9.80
N GLU A 116 5.78 1.19 10.42
CA GLU A 116 5.95 1.61 11.79
C GLU A 116 5.11 0.70 12.67
N PHE A 117 5.78 -0.06 13.52
CA PHE A 117 5.14 -1.05 14.36
C PHE A 117 5.81 -1.04 15.72
N GLY A 118 5.01 -0.98 16.77
CA GLY A 118 5.58 -0.96 18.10
C GLY A 118 4.58 -1.43 19.14
N LEU A 119 5.03 -1.51 20.35
CA LEU A 119 4.22 -1.92 21.47
C LEU A 119 3.56 -0.71 22.13
N ASP A 120 2.44 -0.96 22.78
CA ASP A 120 1.75 0.07 23.53
C ASP A 120 2.57 0.35 24.79
N ARG A 121 2.97 1.60 24.98
CA ARG A 121 3.81 1.97 26.11
C ARG A 121 3.09 2.86 27.12
N ARG A 122 1.78 2.94 27.02
CA ARG A 122 1.04 3.82 27.92
C ARG A 122 1.05 3.34 29.34
N SER A 123 1.20 2.05 29.54
CA SER A 123 1.19 1.48 30.89
C SER A 123 2.55 1.47 31.55
N ALA A 124 3.58 1.91 30.85
CA ALA A 124 4.92 1.90 31.42
C ALA A 124 5.14 3.00 32.44
#